data_19056ec5cec52238a4887b9be84bb71f
#
_entry.id   19056ec5cec52238a4887b9be84bb71f
#
_cell.length_a   1.000
_cell.length_b   1.000
_cell.length_c   1.000
_cell.angle_alpha   90.00
_cell.angle_beta   90.00
_cell.angle_gamma   90.00
#
_symmetry.space_group_name_H-M   'P 1'
#
loop_
_entity.id
_entity.type
_entity.pdbx_description
1 polymer ?
#
loop_
_entity_poly.entity_id
_entity_poly.type
_entity_poly.pdbx_seq_one_letter_code
_entity_poly.pdbx_strand_id
1 'polypeptide(L)'
;MDNKTTYRIMGIDPGTNYMGYGVIEVEGRTIRSVVMGDIDMHRMADPYDKLRYIFERVGALIEQYGPHEVALESPFFGANVQSMLKLGRAQGVAMAAALSRGRQVYEYAPTRIKQAITGRGAASKEQVAAIVRHTLCIDYMP
;
A
#
# COMPACT_ATOMS: atom_id res chain seq x y z
N MET A 1 10.08 -32.36 -6.80
CA MET A 1 10.04 -31.14 -5.99
C MET A 1 9.52 -29.98 -6.82
N ASP A 2 8.52 -29.34 -6.33
CA ASP A 2 7.97 -28.17 -7.02
C ASP A 2 8.86 -26.97 -6.75
N ASN A 3 9.46 -26.44 -7.82
CA ASN A 3 10.37 -25.30 -7.74
C ASN A 3 9.67 -23.97 -8.02
N LYS A 4 8.34 -23.96 -7.96
CA LYS A 4 7.61 -22.71 -8.17
C LYS A 4 7.97 -21.72 -7.08
N THR A 5 8.48 -20.58 -7.49
CA THR A 5 8.83 -19.49 -6.59
C THR A 5 7.66 -18.53 -6.53
N THR A 6 7.17 -18.28 -5.33
CA THR A 6 6.16 -17.25 -5.11
C THR A 6 6.84 -15.98 -4.63
N TYR A 7 6.31 -14.83 -5.05
CA TYR A 7 6.82 -13.53 -4.68
C TYR A 7 5.69 -12.67 -4.20
N ARG A 8 5.81 -12.14 -3.01
CA ARG A 8 4.77 -11.30 -2.41
C ARG A 8 5.16 -9.85 -2.41
N ILE A 9 4.21 -9.00 -2.78
CA ILE A 9 4.36 -7.55 -2.79
C ILE A 9 3.26 -6.97 -1.92
N MET A 10 3.65 -6.11 -0.99
CA MET A 10 2.70 -5.36 -0.17
C MET A 10 2.58 -3.95 -0.72
N GLY A 11 1.37 -3.54 -1.04
CA GLY A 11 1.08 -2.17 -1.44
C GLY A 11 0.51 -1.39 -0.28
N ILE A 12 0.92 -0.15 -0.14
CA ILE A 12 0.42 0.75 0.90
C ILE A 12 -0.06 2.05 0.25
N ASP A 13 -1.29 2.43 0.57
CA ASP A 13 -1.87 3.71 0.19
C ASP A 13 -1.87 4.61 1.44
N PRO A 14 -0.90 5.54 1.55
CA PRO A 14 -0.76 6.34 2.77
C PRO A 14 -1.99 7.19 3.06
N GLY A 15 -2.32 7.30 4.34
CA GLY A 15 -3.41 8.13 4.80
C GLY A 15 -3.22 8.48 6.27
N THR A 16 -3.90 9.51 6.73
CA THR A 16 -3.80 9.98 8.11
C THR A 16 -4.93 9.48 9.00
N ASN A 17 -6.06 9.14 8.42
CA ASN A 17 -7.18 8.51 9.15
C ASN A 17 -7.33 7.04 8.78
N TYR A 18 -7.04 6.71 7.52
CA TYR A 18 -7.07 5.34 7.03
C TYR A 18 -5.84 5.13 6.15
N MET A 19 -5.11 4.08 6.41
CA MET A 19 -3.99 3.69 5.57
C MET A 19 -4.35 2.35 4.92
N GLY A 20 -4.62 2.37 3.62
CA GLY A 20 -4.97 1.18 2.88
C GLY A 20 -3.74 0.28 2.67
N TYR A 21 -3.94 -1.01 2.70
CA TYR A 21 -2.89 -1.96 2.37
C TYR A 21 -3.46 -3.17 1.63
N GLY A 22 -2.59 -3.81 0.88
CA GLY A 22 -2.91 -5.06 0.23
C GLY A 22 -1.64 -5.86 0.03
N VAL A 23 -1.77 -7.17 0.02
CA VAL A 23 -0.66 -8.07 -0.32
C VAL A 23 -1.10 -8.94 -1.47
N ILE A 24 -0.29 -8.97 -2.50
CA ILE A 24 -0.49 -9.86 -3.65
C ILE A 24 0.61 -10.89 -3.70
N GLU A 25 0.30 -12.04 -4.27
CA GLU A 25 1.26 -13.09 -4.51
C GLU A 25 1.37 -13.34 -6.01
N VAL A 26 2.59 -13.31 -6.49
CA VAL A 26 2.91 -13.55 -7.89
C VAL A 26 3.57 -14.91 -8.02
N GLU A 27 3.01 -15.75 -8.86
CA GLU A 27 3.58 -17.05 -9.20
C GLU A 27 3.53 -17.21 -10.72
N GLY A 28 4.69 -17.07 -11.36
CA GLY A 28 4.76 -17.03 -12.81
C GLY A 28 3.95 -15.87 -13.36
N ARG A 29 2.90 -16.17 -14.13
CA ARG A 29 2.01 -15.14 -14.68
C ARG A 29 0.73 -14.98 -13.87
N THR A 30 0.59 -15.74 -12.78
CA THR A 30 -0.61 -15.68 -11.95
C THR A 30 -0.39 -14.72 -10.82
N ILE A 31 -1.33 -13.78 -10.65
CA ILE A 31 -1.35 -12.82 -9.56
C ILE A 31 -2.63 -13.06 -8.76
N ARG A 32 -2.50 -13.19 -7.45
CA ARG A 32 -3.68 -13.35 -6.59
C ARG A 32 -3.59 -12.43 -5.39
N SER A 33 -4.75 -12.04 -4.89
CA SER A 33 -4.85 -11.27 -3.65
C SER A 33 -4.68 -12.19 -2.46
N VAL A 34 -3.80 -11.81 -1.53
CA VAL A 34 -3.62 -12.53 -0.26
C VAL A 34 -4.48 -11.88 0.81
N VAL A 35 -4.41 -10.55 0.91
CA VAL A 35 -5.17 -9.79 1.88
C VAL A 35 -5.34 -8.36 1.39
N MET A 36 -6.43 -7.72 1.80
CA MET A 36 -6.66 -6.29 1.63
C MET A 36 -7.36 -5.75 2.88
N GLY A 37 -7.02 -4.54 3.26
CA GLY A 37 -7.63 -3.92 4.42
C GLY A 37 -7.17 -2.50 4.63
N ASP A 38 -7.60 -1.94 5.75
CA ASP A 38 -7.23 -0.59 6.17
C ASP A 38 -6.71 -0.60 7.59
N ILE A 39 -5.71 0.21 7.83
CA ILE A 39 -5.30 0.58 9.18
C ILE A 39 -6.16 1.77 9.56
N ASP A 40 -7.06 1.59 10.50
CA ASP A 40 -8.05 2.59 10.88
C ASP A 40 -7.56 3.39 12.07
N MET A 41 -7.41 4.69 11.87
CA MET A 41 -6.90 5.63 12.87
C MET A 41 -7.85 6.80 13.09
N HIS A 42 -9.06 6.75 12.51
CA HIS A 42 -9.92 7.94 12.49
C HIS A 42 -10.36 8.39 13.88
N ARG A 43 -10.38 7.49 14.87
CA ARG A 43 -10.77 7.82 16.24
C ARG A 43 -9.59 8.22 17.13
N MET A 44 -8.38 8.13 16.62
CA MET A 44 -7.18 8.50 17.39
C MET A 44 -6.99 10.01 17.32
N ALA A 45 -6.95 10.67 18.47
CA ALA A 45 -6.81 12.13 18.53
C ALA A 45 -5.35 12.58 18.46
N ASP A 46 -4.44 11.83 19.07
CA ASP A 46 -3.04 12.21 19.14
C ASP A 46 -2.30 11.79 17.84
N PRO A 47 -1.73 12.76 17.10
CA PRO A 47 -1.00 12.44 15.86
C PRO A 47 0.21 11.54 16.10
N TYR A 48 0.83 11.61 17.26
CA TYR A 48 1.99 10.75 17.55
C TYR A 48 1.57 9.31 17.83
N ASP A 49 0.42 9.11 18.47
CA ASP A 49 -0.14 7.78 18.65
C ASP A 49 -0.50 7.15 17.31
N LYS A 50 -0.98 7.95 16.35
CA LYS A 50 -1.23 7.46 15.00
C LYS A 50 0.05 6.94 14.35
N LEU A 51 1.16 7.68 14.48
CA LEU A 51 2.43 7.26 13.90
C LEU A 51 2.94 5.96 14.53
N ARG A 52 2.84 5.85 15.86
CA ARG A 52 3.22 4.62 16.56
C ARG A 52 2.37 3.43 16.08
N TYR A 53 1.07 3.65 15.94
CA TYR A 53 0.16 2.61 15.50
C TYR A 53 0.46 2.16 14.07
N ILE A 54 0.77 3.08 13.17
CA ILE A 54 1.18 2.75 11.81
C ILE A 54 2.43 1.86 11.83
N PHE A 55 3.43 2.25 12.61
CA PHE A 55 4.66 1.48 12.70
C PHE A 55 4.40 0.06 13.18
N GLU A 56 3.62 -0.08 14.24
CA GLU A 56 3.28 -1.38 14.83
C GLU A 56 2.46 -2.23 13.87
N ARG A 57 1.44 -1.65 13.25
CA ARG A 57 0.55 -2.39 12.36
C ARG A 57 1.24 -2.83 11.06
N VAL A 58 1.97 -1.92 10.44
CA VAL A 58 2.71 -2.26 9.22
C VAL A 58 3.74 -3.36 9.52
N GLY A 59 4.44 -3.22 10.63
CA GLY A 59 5.39 -4.24 11.05
C GLY A 59 4.74 -5.61 11.27
N ALA A 60 3.60 -5.63 11.96
CA ALA A 60 2.88 -6.88 12.22
C ALA A 60 2.37 -7.52 10.92
N LEU A 61 1.90 -6.71 9.97
CA LEU A 61 1.44 -7.19 8.68
C LEU A 61 2.59 -7.79 7.86
N ILE A 62 3.76 -7.14 7.90
CA ILE A 62 4.95 -7.66 7.21
C ILE A 62 5.36 -9.01 7.80
N GLU A 63 5.35 -9.15 9.11
CA GLU A 63 5.67 -10.42 9.75
C GLU A 63 4.64 -11.50 9.45
N GLN A 64 3.37 -11.14 9.43
CA GLN A 64 2.29 -12.09 9.20
C GLN A 64 2.26 -12.62 7.76
N TYR A 65 2.42 -11.72 6.79
CA TYR A 65 2.23 -12.06 5.38
C TYR A 65 3.55 -12.24 4.61
N GLY A 66 4.65 -11.82 5.18
CA GLY A 66 5.98 -12.03 4.61
C GLY A 66 6.19 -11.47 3.22
N PRO A 67 5.80 -10.20 2.93
CA PRO A 67 6.09 -9.65 1.62
C PRO A 67 7.59 -9.51 1.40
N HIS A 68 8.01 -9.71 0.16
CA HIS A 68 9.43 -9.54 -0.20
C HIS A 68 9.77 -8.07 -0.41
N GLU A 69 8.79 -7.30 -0.87
CA GLU A 69 8.97 -5.86 -1.07
C GLU A 69 7.69 -5.11 -0.74
N VAL A 70 7.84 -3.81 -0.49
CA VAL A 70 6.75 -2.91 -0.16
C VAL A 70 6.73 -1.77 -1.17
N ALA A 71 5.59 -1.56 -1.78
CA ALA A 71 5.36 -0.48 -2.72
C ALA A 71 4.41 0.54 -2.10
N LEU A 72 4.81 1.81 -2.13
CA LEU A 72 3.98 2.89 -1.60
C LEU A 72 3.65 3.88 -2.70
N GLU A 73 2.42 4.37 -2.67
CA GLU A 73 2.03 5.49 -3.51
C GLU A 73 2.62 6.76 -2.92
N SER A 74 3.32 7.54 -3.75
CA SER A 74 3.87 8.82 -3.32
C SER A 74 2.76 9.81 -3.01
N PRO A 75 2.92 10.67 -1.98
CA PRO A 75 1.92 11.68 -1.70
C PRO A 75 1.73 12.60 -2.89
N PHE A 76 0.48 12.94 -3.17
CA PHE A 76 0.14 13.86 -4.22
C PHE A 76 0.38 15.31 -3.75
N PHE A 77 0.96 16.15 -4.62
CA PHE A 77 1.14 17.55 -4.31
C PHE A 77 -0.21 18.26 -4.30
N GLY A 78 -0.74 18.49 -3.10
CA GLY A 78 -1.98 19.20 -2.91
C GLY A 78 -1.74 20.66 -2.54
N ALA A 79 -2.83 21.43 -2.48
CA ALA A 79 -2.77 22.85 -2.10
C ALA A 79 -2.47 23.06 -0.62
N ASN A 80 -2.69 22.05 0.23
CA ASN A 80 -2.55 22.18 1.68
C ASN A 80 -1.24 21.58 2.17
N VAL A 81 -0.31 22.45 2.54
CA VAL A 81 1.03 22.06 3.00
C VAL A 81 0.96 21.22 4.28
N GLN A 82 0.09 21.56 5.21
CA GLN A 82 -0.01 20.82 6.47
C GLN A 82 -0.51 19.40 6.27
N SER A 83 -1.48 19.21 5.39
CA SER A 83 -1.95 17.87 5.05
C SER A 83 -0.85 17.04 4.41
N MET A 84 -0.04 17.66 3.56
CA MET A 84 1.09 16.98 2.92
C MET A 84 2.15 16.57 3.94
N LEU A 85 2.44 17.43 4.92
CA LEU A 85 3.40 17.11 5.98
C LEU A 85 2.92 15.92 6.82
N LYS A 86 1.64 15.92 7.18
CA LYS A 86 1.06 14.81 7.94
C LYS A 86 1.12 13.50 7.16
N LEU A 87 0.78 13.57 5.88
CA LEU A 87 0.79 12.41 5.00
C LEU A 87 2.22 11.89 4.82
N GLY A 88 3.18 12.79 4.63
CA GLY A 88 4.59 12.44 4.51
C GLY A 88 5.15 11.76 5.76
N ARG A 89 4.73 12.23 6.95
CA ARG A 89 5.12 11.58 8.21
C ARG A 89 4.56 10.17 8.30
N ALA A 90 3.29 9.99 7.98
CA ALA A 90 2.64 8.68 7.98
C ALA A 90 3.31 7.72 6.99
N GLN A 91 3.60 8.20 5.79
CA GLN A 91 4.30 7.42 4.79
C GLN A 91 5.71 7.03 5.25
N GLY A 92 6.45 8.00 5.80
CA GLY A 92 7.80 7.76 6.29
C GLY A 92 7.86 6.69 7.39
N VAL A 93 6.87 6.69 8.28
CA VAL A 93 6.78 5.68 9.34
C VAL A 93 6.49 4.30 8.75
N ALA A 94 5.59 4.21 7.78
CA ALA A 94 5.32 2.95 7.09
C ALA A 94 6.58 2.43 6.38
N MET A 95 7.31 3.32 5.73
CA MET A 95 8.58 2.97 5.08
C MET A 95 9.60 2.47 6.10
N ALA A 96 9.74 3.16 7.23
CA ALA A 96 10.66 2.77 8.29
C ALA A 96 10.33 1.38 8.85
N ALA A 97 9.05 1.08 9.01
CA ALA A 97 8.62 -0.24 9.47
C ALA A 97 9.06 -1.34 8.50
N ALA A 98 8.95 -1.10 7.20
CA ALA A 98 9.38 -2.04 6.19
C ALA A 98 10.91 -2.16 6.15
N LEU A 99 11.60 -1.03 6.15
CA LEU A 99 13.07 -1.01 6.10
C LEU A 99 13.70 -1.65 7.33
N SER A 100 13.11 -1.44 8.51
CA SER A 100 13.62 -2.04 9.76
C SER A 100 13.54 -3.57 9.74
N ARG A 101 12.72 -4.13 8.87
CA ARG A 101 12.59 -5.58 8.70
C ARG A 101 13.29 -6.10 7.45
N GLY A 102 14.19 -5.30 6.88
CA GLY A 102 14.99 -5.70 5.73
C GLY A 102 14.25 -5.77 4.41
N ARG A 103 13.06 -5.17 4.33
CA ARG A 103 12.30 -5.16 3.07
C ARG A 103 12.72 -3.99 2.21
N GLN A 104 12.75 -4.19 0.90
CA GLN A 104 12.97 -3.10 -0.04
C GLN A 104 11.67 -2.30 -0.19
N VAL A 105 11.82 -0.99 -0.33
CA VAL A 105 10.70 -0.07 -0.45
C VAL A 105 10.79 0.68 -1.77
N TYR A 106 9.67 0.75 -2.49
CA TYR A 106 9.57 1.48 -3.74
C TYR A 106 8.43 2.48 -3.67
N GLU A 107 8.65 3.67 -4.20
CA GLU A 107 7.62 4.69 -4.30
C GLU A 107 7.20 4.87 -5.75
N TYR A 108 5.90 5.01 -5.95
CA TYR A 108 5.33 5.27 -7.28
C TYR A 108 4.38 6.45 -7.22
N ALA A 109 4.50 7.35 -8.21
CA ALA A 109 3.54 8.45 -8.33
C ALA A 109 2.15 7.88 -8.65
N PRO A 110 1.08 8.52 -8.14
CA PRO A 110 -0.29 8.05 -8.42
C PRO A 110 -0.59 7.93 -9.91
N THR A 111 -0.15 8.90 -10.71
CA THR A 111 -0.34 8.87 -12.16
C THR A 111 0.38 7.69 -12.81
N ARG A 112 1.56 7.33 -12.30
CA ARG A 112 2.32 6.21 -12.85
C ARG A 112 1.65 4.88 -12.55
N ILE A 113 1.10 4.74 -11.34
CA ILE A 113 0.36 3.54 -10.96
C ILE A 113 -0.89 3.39 -11.84
N LYS A 114 -1.65 4.48 -12.02
CA LYS A 114 -2.82 4.49 -12.90
C LYS A 114 -2.42 4.13 -14.33
N GLN A 115 -1.35 4.70 -14.84
CA GLN A 115 -0.88 4.42 -16.18
C GLN A 115 -0.46 2.96 -16.36
N ALA A 116 0.23 2.40 -15.38
CA ALA A 116 0.68 1.01 -15.43
C ALA A 116 -0.49 0.03 -15.45
N ILE A 117 -1.58 0.36 -14.74
CA ILE A 117 -2.75 -0.51 -14.64
C ILE A 117 -3.70 -0.31 -15.82
N THR A 118 -3.98 0.93 -16.21
CA THR A 118 -5.02 1.27 -17.18
C THR A 118 -4.48 1.72 -18.53
N GLY A 119 -3.19 2.00 -18.64
CA GLY A 119 -2.58 2.62 -19.80
C GLY A 119 -2.83 4.11 -19.88
N ARG A 120 -3.48 4.71 -18.89
CA ARG A 120 -3.80 6.14 -18.88
C ARG A 120 -3.53 6.74 -17.52
N GLY A 121 -2.69 7.79 -17.47
CA GLY A 121 -2.36 8.47 -16.23
C GLY A 121 -3.51 9.27 -15.62
N ALA A 122 -4.58 9.53 -16.39
CA ALA A 122 -5.73 10.28 -15.93
C ALA A 122 -6.92 9.38 -15.53
N ALA A 123 -6.71 8.08 -15.38
CA ALA A 123 -7.79 7.17 -15.00
C ALA A 123 -8.33 7.53 -13.61
N SER A 124 -9.64 7.43 -13.44
CA SER A 124 -10.28 7.70 -12.15
C SER A 124 -9.95 6.60 -11.13
N LYS A 125 -10.15 6.93 -9.84
CA LYS A 125 -9.96 5.96 -8.77
C LYS A 125 -10.85 4.73 -8.96
N GLU A 126 -12.08 4.92 -9.41
CA GLU A 126 -13.03 3.84 -9.68
C GLU A 126 -12.55 2.95 -10.82
N GLN A 127 -11.99 3.54 -11.87
CA GLN A 127 -11.45 2.78 -12.99
C GLN A 127 -10.25 1.94 -12.56
N VAL A 128 -9.34 2.51 -11.76
CA VAL A 128 -8.19 1.79 -11.21
C VAL A 128 -8.66 0.64 -10.32
N ALA A 129 -9.59 0.90 -9.42
CA ALA A 129 -10.12 -0.12 -8.50
C ALA A 129 -10.80 -1.25 -9.27
N ALA A 130 -11.58 -0.93 -10.31
CA ALA A 130 -12.25 -1.93 -11.13
C ALA A 130 -11.26 -2.83 -11.85
N ILE A 131 -10.18 -2.26 -12.40
CA ILE A 131 -9.16 -3.02 -13.12
C ILE A 131 -8.35 -3.89 -12.14
N VAL A 132 -7.98 -3.34 -10.99
CA VAL A 132 -7.27 -4.10 -9.96
C VAL A 132 -8.12 -5.28 -9.50
N ARG A 133 -9.41 -5.04 -9.23
CA ARG A 133 -10.33 -6.11 -8.84
C ARG A 133 -10.41 -7.20 -9.90
N HIS A 134 -10.55 -6.81 -11.17
CA HIS A 134 -10.62 -7.76 -12.27
C HIS A 134 -9.32 -8.56 -12.39
N THR A 135 -8.17 -7.87 -12.35
CA THR A 135 -6.86 -8.50 -12.49
C THR A 135 -6.57 -9.47 -11.35
N LEU A 136 -6.94 -9.13 -10.14
CA LEU A 136 -6.67 -9.92 -8.94
C LEU A 136 -7.81 -10.87 -8.60
N CYS A 137 -8.90 -10.88 -9.36
CA CYS A 137 -10.07 -11.74 -9.14
C CYS A 137 -10.69 -11.54 -7.74
N ILE A 138 -10.78 -10.31 -7.28
CA ILE A 138 -11.40 -9.97 -6.00
C ILE A 138 -12.80 -9.39 -6.23
N ASP A 139 -13.70 -9.62 -5.27
CA ASP A 139 -15.13 -9.33 -5.44
C ASP A 139 -15.57 -7.99 -4.87
N TYR A 140 -14.67 -7.15 -4.43
CA TYR A 140 -15.05 -5.85 -3.85
C TYR A 140 -14.09 -4.75 -4.31
N MET A 141 -14.60 -3.51 -4.23
CA MET A 141 -13.80 -2.33 -4.55
C MET A 141 -12.96 -1.94 -3.33
N PRO A 142 -11.65 -1.82 -3.48
CA PRO A 142 -10.80 -1.36 -2.38
C PRO A 142 -11.03 0.11 -2.02
#